data_6980ae04a88427d587c8f9e6b10ce7a8
#
_entry.id   6980ae04a88427d587c8f9e6b10ce7a8
#
_cell.length_a   1.000
_cell.length_b   1.000
_cell.length_c   1.000
_cell.angle_alpha   90.00
_cell.angle_beta   90.00
_cell.angle_gamma   90.00
#
_symmetry.space_group_name_H-M   'P 1'
#
loop_
_entity.id
_entity.type
_entity.pdbx_description
1 polymer ?
#
loop_
_entity_poly.entity_id
_entity_poly.type
_entity_poly.pdbx_seq_one_letter_code
_entity_poly.pdbx_strand_id
1 'polypeptide(L)'
;IRDSATLSYYDPETKTVENEVFYRANAMKLGDVAQSMTIRNDVGWVVVNNSHVIFAIDINTFKEVGRITGLTSPRYIHFISDEKAYVTQIWDYRIFIVNPKTYQITGYIECPDMTMETGSTEQMVQYGKYVYVNCWSYQKRILKIDTTTDQVVDQLEVGIQPTSLVMDKNYKLWTITDGGYEGSPYGYEEPVSYTHLRAHETELHL
;
A
#
# COMPACT_ATOMS: atom_id res chain seq x y z
N ILE A 1 5.09 -23.43 1.55
CA ILE A 1 5.49 -23.54 0.13
C ILE A 1 5.93 -22.15 -0.27
N ARG A 2 7.21 -21.95 -0.47
CA ARG A 2 7.78 -20.68 -0.93
C ARG A 2 7.56 -20.53 -2.45
N ASP A 3 7.48 -19.28 -2.94
CA ASP A 3 7.38 -18.93 -4.37
C ASP A 3 6.13 -19.50 -5.07
N SER A 4 4.98 -19.41 -4.41
CA SER A 4 3.70 -19.92 -4.94
C SER A 4 2.71 -18.82 -5.36
N ALA A 5 3.11 -17.54 -5.32
CA ALA A 5 2.27 -16.46 -5.79
C ALA A 5 2.04 -16.56 -7.30
N THR A 6 0.79 -16.38 -7.71
CA THR A 6 0.38 -16.43 -9.13
C THR A 6 -0.50 -15.23 -9.46
N LEU A 7 -0.62 -14.93 -10.74
CA LEU A 7 -1.54 -13.94 -11.28
C LEU A 7 -2.53 -14.66 -12.22
N SER A 8 -3.83 -14.42 -11.96
CA SER A 8 -4.91 -14.89 -12.81
C SER A 8 -5.61 -13.71 -13.47
N TYR A 9 -6.08 -13.91 -14.68
CA TYR A 9 -6.85 -12.94 -15.46
C TYR A 9 -8.25 -13.49 -15.75
N TYR A 10 -9.27 -12.66 -15.57
CA TYR A 10 -10.65 -12.96 -15.95
C TYR A 10 -11.14 -12.01 -17.03
N ASP A 11 -11.62 -12.56 -18.13
CA ASP A 11 -12.28 -11.82 -19.20
C ASP A 11 -13.81 -11.93 -19.03
N PRO A 12 -14.52 -10.83 -18.73
CA PRO A 12 -15.95 -10.87 -18.53
C PRO A 12 -16.75 -11.04 -19.83
N GLU A 13 -16.19 -10.73 -21.00
CA GLU A 13 -16.86 -10.91 -22.30
C GLU A 13 -16.92 -12.37 -22.68
N THR A 14 -15.78 -13.06 -22.61
CA THR A 14 -15.67 -14.49 -22.95
C THR A 14 -16.01 -15.40 -21.75
N LYS A 15 -16.09 -14.84 -20.54
CA LYS A 15 -16.28 -15.55 -19.26
C LYS A 15 -15.20 -16.60 -18.99
N THR A 16 -13.99 -16.34 -19.45
CA THR A 16 -12.85 -17.24 -19.27
C THR A 16 -11.90 -16.75 -18.20
N VAL A 17 -11.29 -17.71 -17.48
CA VAL A 17 -10.22 -17.45 -16.52
C VAL A 17 -8.93 -18.03 -17.07
N GLU A 18 -7.89 -17.22 -17.07
CA GLU A 18 -6.54 -17.65 -17.37
C GLU A 18 -5.68 -17.60 -16.10
N ASN A 19 -5.14 -18.74 -15.73
CA ASN A 19 -4.27 -18.85 -14.55
C ASN A 19 -2.79 -18.75 -14.93
N GLU A 20 -1.95 -18.35 -13.97
CA GLU A 20 -0.51 -18.27 -14.11
C GLU A 20 -0.04 -17.40 -15.29
N VAL A 21 -0.81 -16.35 -15.63
CA VAL A 21 -0.54 -15.52 -16.82
C VAL A 21 0.83 -14.88 -16.78
N PHE A 22 1.34 -14.48 -15.60
CA PHE A 22 2.68 -13.94 -15.46
C PHE A 22 3.76 -15.00 -15.77
N TYR A 23 3.62 -16.22 -15.22
CA TYR A 23 4.58 -17.30 -15.45
C TYR A 23 4.62 -17.70 -16.93
N ARG A 24 3.45 -17.83 -17.56
CA ARG A 24 3.37 -18.18 -18.99
C ARG A 24 4.00 -17.12 -19.89
N ALA A 25 3.87 -15.84 -19.54
CA ALA A 25 4.42 -14.73 -20.33
C ALA A 25 5.93 -14.54 -20.14
N ASN A 26 6.47 -14.85 -18.93
CA ASN A 26 7.83 -14.48 -18.55
C ASN A 26 8.76 -15.68 -18.26
N ALA A 27 8.23 -16.90 -18.23
CA ALA A 27 8.95 -18.13 -17.84
C ALA A 27 9.61 -18.02 -16.44
N MET A 28 9.03 -17.22 -15.57
CA MET A 28 9.55 -16.94 -14.24
C MET A 28 8.37 -16.79 -13.27
N LYS A 29 8.56 -17.18 -12.01
CA LYS A 29 7.55 -17.03 -10.95
C LYS A 29 7.47 -15.60 -10.45
N LEU A 30 6.30 -15.19 -9.95
CA LEU A 30 6.14 -13.92 -9.23
C LEU A 30 6.93 -13.88 -7.91
N GLY A 31 7.00 -15.01 -7.21
CA GLY A 31 7.66 -15.10 -5.92
C GLY A 31 6.72 -15.51 -4.78
N ASP A 32 6.97 -15.00 -3.59
CA ASP A 32 6.24 -15.35 -2.36
C ASP A 32 5.38 -14.18 -1.87
N VAL A 33 4.10 -14.44 -1.66
CA VAL A 33 3.07 -13.49 -1.20
C VAL A 33 2.92 -12.29 -2.14
N ALA A 34 2.16 -12.46 -3.24
CA ALA A 34 1.62 -11.33 -4.00
C ALA A 34 0.55 -10.63 -3.15
N GLN A 35 0.90 -9.46 -2.64
CA GLN A 35 0.11 -8.74 -1.63
C GLN A 35 -0.98 -7.87 -2.24
N SER A 36 -0.64 -7.13 -3.28
CA SER A 36 -1.55 -6.18 -3.90
C SER A 36 -1.20 -5.97 -5.37
N MET A 37 -2.15 -5.41 -6.11
CA MET A 37 -1.95 -4.99 -7.49
C MET A 37 -2.66 -3.67 -7.72
N THR A 38 -2.01 -2.76 -8.44
CA THR A 38 -2.58 -1.50 -8.91
C THR A 38 -2.35 -1.38 -10.40
N ILE A 39 -3.37 -0.97 -11.16
CA ILE A 39 -3.25 -0.72 -12.59
C ILE A 39 -3.21 0.79 -12.83
N ARG A 40 -2.21 1.24 -13.59
CA ARG A 40 -2.07 2.62 -14.03
C ARG A 40 -1.44 2.68 -15.42
N ASN A 41 -2.07 3.41 -16.36
CA ASN A 41 -1.55 3.61 -17.71
C ASN A 41 -1.16 2.29 -18.41
N ASP A 42 -2.08 1.33 -18.43
CA ASP A 42 -1.88 -0.02 -19.00
C ASP A 42 -0.73 -0.84 -18.40
N VAL A 43 -0.22 -0.42 -17.26
CA VAL A 43 0.77 -1.14 -16.47
C VAL A 43 0.15 -1.65 -15.18
N GLY A 44 0.25 -2.94 -14.96
CA GLY A 44 -0.09 -3.59 -13.69
C GLY A 44 1.13 -3.65 -12.77
N TRP A 45 1.00 -3.06 -11.59
CA TRP A 45 2.04 -3.02 -10.56
C TRP A 45 1.72 -4.06 -9.50
N VAL A 46 2.43 -5.18 -9.55
CA VAL A 46 2.21 -6.33 -8.65
C VAL A 46 3.22 -6.27 -7.51
N VAL A 47 2.71 -6.03 -6.31
CA VAL A 47 3.53 -5.97 -5.10
C VAL A 47 3.71 -7.36 -4.55
N VAL A 48 4.95 -7.84 -4.44
CA VAL A 48 5.29 -9.17 -3.93
C VAL A 48 6.06 -9.03 -2.62
N ASN A 49 5.33 -9.14 -1.53
CA ASN A 49 5.77 -8.79 -0.18
C ASN A 49 7.04 -9.53 0.25
N ASN A 50 6.99 -10.87 0.33
CA ASN A 50 8.10 -11.68 0.82
C ASN A 50 9.23 -11.87 -0.21
N SER A 51 9.05 -11.40 -1.43
CA SER A 51 10.11 -11.37 -2.45
C SER A 51 10.74 -9.99 -2.61
N HIS A 52 10.30 -9.02 -1.79
CA HIS A 52 10.89 -7.68 -1.70
C HIS A 52 10.94 -6.93 -3.04
N VAL A 53 9.92 -7.13 -3.88
CA VAL A 53 9.88 -6.61 -5.25
C VAL A 53 8.49 -6.12 -5.63
N ILE A 54 8.43 -5.14 -6.53
CA ILE A 54 7.22 -4.77 -7.26
C ILE A 54 7.51 -4.97 -8.74
N PHE A 55 6.74 -5.84 -9.40
CA PHE A 55 6.79 -6.01 -10.85
C PHE A 55 5.88 -5.00 -11.54
N ALA A 56 6.38 -4.38 -12.60
CA ALA A 56 5.59 -3.64 -13.56
C ALA A 56 5.35 -4.54 -14.78
N ILE A 57 4.11 -4.80 -15.12
CA ILE A 57 3.72 -5.69 -16.22
C ILE A 57 2.80 -4.97 -17.19
N ASP A 58 2.94 -5.21 -18.46
CA ASP A 58 1.97 -4.81 -19.48
C ASP A 58 0.68 -5.63 -19.30
N ILE A 59 -0.47 -4.98 -19.14
CA ILE A 59 -1.73 -5.67 -18.82
C ILE A 59 -2.32 -6.46 -20.01
N ASN A 60 -1.87 -6.19 -21.23
CA ASN A 60 -2.36 -6.88 -22.42
C ASN A 60 -1.55 -8.14 -22.74
N THR A 61 -0.25 -8.13 -22.42
CA THR A 61 0.67 -9.22 -22.74
C THR A 61 1.15 -9.99 -21.51
N PHE A 62 0.90 -9.46 -20.30
CA PHE A 62 1.39 -9.95 -19.01
C PHE A 62 2.91 -10.00 -18.90
N LYS A 63 3.63 -9.41 -19.85
CA LYS A 63 5.08 -9.35 -19.84
C LYS A 63 5.57 -8.30 -18.86
N GLU A 64 6.63 -8.63 -18.14
CA GLU A 64 7.35 -7.66 -17.34
C GLU A 64 7.94 -6.58 -18.23
N VAL A 65 7.69 -5.32 -17.84
CA VAL A 65 8.29 -4.12 -18.46
C VAL A 65 9.30 -3.44 -17.53
N GLY A 66 9.33 -3.82 -16.27
CA GLY A 66 10.29 -3.35 -15.28
C GLY A 66 9.98 -3.85 -13.87
N ARG A 67 10.85 -3.53 -12.93
CA ARG A 67 10.65 -3.87 -11.52
C ARG A 67 11.34 -2.90 -10.58
N ILE A 68 10.77 -2.74 -9.39
CA ILE A 68 11.38 -2.00 -8.28
C ILE A 68 11.91 -3.04 -7.30
N THR A 69 13.19 -2.92 -6.94
CA THR A 69 13.89 -3.78 -5.99
C THR A 69 14.48 -2.93 -4.85
N GLY A 70 15.07 -3.58 -3.85
CA GLY A 70 15.65 -2.87 -2.69
C GLY A 70 14.60 -2.47 -1.64
N LEU A 71 13.40 -3.02 -1.75
CA LEU A 71 12.32 -2.84 -0.79
C LEU A 71 12.51 -3.79 0.41
N THR A 72 11.98 -3.42 1.58
CA THR A 72 12.07 -4.28 2.78
C THR A 72 10.97 -5.34 2.77
N SER A 73 9.73 -4.93 2.76
CA SER A 73 8.56 -5.82 2.76
C SER A 73 7.36 -5.03 2.24
N PRO A 74 7.29 -4.81 0.92
CA PRO A 74 6.32 -3.89 0.32
C PRO A 74 4.89 -4.40 0.45
N ARG A 75 3.95 -3.47 0.64
CA ARG A 75 2.53 -3.75 0.83
C ARG A 75 1.66 -3.18 -0.29
N TYR A 76 1.74 -1.88 -0.52
CA TYR A 76 0.96 -1.18 -1.53
C TYR A 76 1.81 -0.14 -2.24
N ILE A 77 1.45 0.17 -3.48
CA ILE A 77 1.99 1.30 -4.23
C ILE A 77 0.87 2.29 -4.53
N HIS A 78 1.11 3.58 -4.28
CA HIS A 78 0.19 4.67 -4.55
C HIS A 78 0.87 5.76 -5.39
N PHE A 79 0.26 6.13 -6.51
CA PHE A 79 0.83 7.06 -7.46
C PHE A 79 0.45 8.50 -7.16
N ILE A 80 1.44 9.35 -6.93
CA ILE A 80 1.28 10.79 -6.78
C ILE A 80 1.32 11.48 -8.16
N SER A 81 2.24 11.03 -9.01
CA SER A 81 2.40 11.50 -10.40
C SER A 81 2.97 10.37 -11.26
N ASP A 82 3.31 10.66 -12.51
CA ASP A 82 3.99 9.69 -13.38
C ASP A 82 5.46 9.44 -12.97
N GLU A 83 6.02 10.30 -12.15
CA GLU A 83 7.43 10.22 -11.71
C GLU A 83 7.58 10.02 -10.19
N LYS A 84 6.46 10.00 -9.46
CA LYS A 84 6.48 9.81 -8.01
C LYS A 84 5.36 8.90 -7.55
N ALA A 85 5.72 7.84 -6.83
CA ALA A 85 4.79 6.98 -6.11
C ALA A 85 5.33 6.66 -4.72
N TYR A 86 4.42 6.37 -3.79
CA TYR A 86 4.75 5.89 -2.44
C TYR A 86 4.57 4.39 -2.37
N VAL A 87 5.49 3.72 -1.69
CA VAL A 87 5.43 2.29 -1.40
C VAL A 87 5.43 2.09 0.11
N THR A 88 4.31 1.57 0.62
CA THR A 88 4.17 1.20 2.03
C THR A 88 4.82 -0.15 2.30
N GLN A 89 5.24 -0.37 3.55
CA GLN A 89 5.98 -1.55 3.95
C GLN A 89 5.63 -2.00 5.36
N ILE A 90 5.83 -3.27 5.66
CA ILE A 90 5.94 -3.77 7.03
C ILE A 90 7.40 -4.11 7.34
N TRP A 91 7.75 -4.15 8.62
CA TRP A 91 9.11 -4.34 9.11
C TRP A 91 10.06 -3.25 8.61
N ASP A 92 9.51 -2.02 8.46
CA ASP A 92 10.25 -0.81 8.13
C ASP A 92 9.52 0.42 8.68
N TYR A 93 10.27 1.39 9.19
CA TYR A 93 9.73 2.66 9.69
C TYR A 93 9.57 3.72 8.59
N ARG A 94 9.83 3.34 7.33
CA ARG A 94 9.82 4.25 6.19
C ARG A 94 8.75 3.85 5.17
N ILE A 95 8.16 4.85 4.56
CA ILE A 95 7.45 4.72 3.29
C ILE A 95 8.44 5.10 2.20
N PHE A 96 8.64 4.26 1.21
CA PHE A 96 9.60 4.53 0.16
C PHE A 96 8.98 5.40 -0.95
N ILE A 97 9.77 6.34 -1.44
CA ILE A 97 9.43 7.15 -2.61
C ILE A 97 10.14 6.54 -3.80
N VAL A 98 9.38 6.23 -4.84
CA VAL A 98 9.90 5.59 -6.05
C VAL A 98 9.54 6.39 -7.29
N ASN A 99 10.38 6.31 -8.32
CA ASN A 99 10.05 6.83 -9.63
C ASN A 99 9.55 5.69 -10.53
N PRO A 100 8.26 5.68 -10.93
CA PRO A 100 7.69 4.62 -11.76
C PRO A 100 8.30 4.52 -13.16
N LYS A 101 8.84 5.59 -13.71
CA LYS A 101 9.48 5.58 -15.04
C LYS A 101 10.85 4.93 -15.04
N THR A 102 11.60 5.09 -13.96
CA THR A 102 12.98 4.58 -13.84
C THR A 102 13.08 3.33 -12.98
N TYR A 103 11.99 2.97 -12.28
CA TYR A 103 11.93 1.87 -11.31
C TYR A 103 12.91 2.03 -10.14
N GLN A 104 13.34 3.26 -9.85
CA GLN A 104 14.32 3.55 -8.80
C GLN A 104 13.66 4.07 -7.54
N ILE A 105 14.21 3.71 -6.39
CA ILE A 105 13.94 4.37 -5.12
C ILE A 105 14.62 5.73 -5.15
N THR A 106 13.87 6.81 -4.92
CA THR A 106 14.36 8.19 -4.96
C THR A 106 14.43 8.85 -3.59
N GLY A 107 13.81 8.24 -2.58
CA GLY A 107 13.80 8.75 -1.23
C GLY A 107 12.90 7.93 -0.32
N TYR A 108 12.66 8.44 0.87
CA TYR A 108 11.74 7.83 1.82
C TYR A 108 11.15 8.88 2.76
N ILE A 109 10.01 8.54 3.34
CA ILE A 109 9.32 9.30 4.38
C ILE A 109 9.48 8.52 5.68
N GLU A 110 10.08 9.11 6.70
CA GLU A 110 10.17 8.52 8.02
C GLU A 110 8.83 8.61 8.74
N CYS A 111 8.37 7.48 9.27
CA CYS A 111 7.14 7.40 10.05
C CYS A 111 7.48 7.60 11.53
N PRO A 112 6.94 8.62 12.20
CA PRO A 112 7.26 8.90 13.60
C PRO A 112 6.98 7.71 14.51
N ASP A 113 7.83 7.50 15.51
CA ASP A 113 7.70 6.49 16.57
C ASP A 113 7.57 5.04 16.06
N MET A 114 8.08 4.76 14.87
CA MET A 114 8.23 3.42 14.31
C MET A 114 9.68 2.96 14.33
N THR A 115 9.86 1.65 14.36
CA THR A 115 11.16 0.97 14.22
C THR A 115 11.09 -0.06 13.09
N MET A 116 12.18 -0.73 12.79
CA MET A 116 12.16 -1.86 11.84
C MET A 116 11.24 -3.00 12.32
N GLU A 117 11.09 -3.19 13.63
CA GLU A 117 10.25 -4.25 14.19
C GLU A 117 8.77 -3.87 14.26
N THR A 118 8.47 -2.60 14.54
CA THR A 118 7.09 -2.10 14.76
C THR A 118 6.54 -1.31 13.58
N GLY A 119 7.36 -1.07 12.55
CA GLY A 119 6.96 -0.33 11.37
C GLY A 119 5.97 -1.13 10.53
N SER A 120 4.83 -0.53 10.26
CA SER A 120 3.78 -1.15 9.47
C SER A 120 2.90 -0.08 8.85
N THR A 121 3.07 0.12 7.56
CA THR A 121 2.24 1.00 6.74
C THR A 121 1.56 0.18 5.65
N GLU A 122 0.28 0.43 5.41
CA GLU A 122 -0.59 -0.39 4.57
C GLU A 122 -1.25 0.43 3.46
N GLN A 123 -2.57 0.43 3.40
CA GLN A 123 -3.33 1.09 2.35
C GLN A 123 -3.18 2.61 2.41
N MET A 124 -3.29 3.21 1.24
CA MET A 124 -3.21 4.65 1.05
C MET A 124 -4.44 5.18 0.32
N VAL A 125 -4.94 6.32 0.78
CA VAL A 125 -6.01 7.08 0.12
C VAL A 125 -5.57 8.53 0.00
N GLN A 126 -5.77 9.13 -1.17
CA GLN A 126 -5.37 10.51 -1.42
C GLN A 126 -6.58 11.43 -1.50
N TYR A 127 -6.46 12.60 -0.86
CA TYR A 127 -7.36 13.74 -1.02
C TYR A 127 -6.55 15.03 -1.21
N GLY A 128 -6.71 15.65 -2.37
CA GLY A 128 -5.90 16.80 -2.74
C GLY A 128 -4.40 16.48 -2.71
N LYS A 129 -3.65 17.29 -1.98
CA LYS A 129 -2.21 17.08 -1.79
C LYS A 129 -1.86 16.13 -0.63
N TYR A 130 -2.85 15.59 0.07
CA TYR A 130 -2.61 14.74 1.22
C TYR A 130 -2.87 13.28 0.92
N VAL A 131 -1.95 12.42 1.34
CA VAL A 131 -2.12 10.97 1.38
C VAL A 131 -2.30 10.54 2.82
N TYR A 132 -3.32 9.73 3.05
CA TYR A 132 -3.61 9.10 4.34
C TYR A 132 -3.18 7.64 4.26
N VAL A 133 -2.50 7.17 5.30
CA VAL A 133 -1.92 5.82 5.36
C VAL A 133 -2.31 5.17 6.66
N ASN A 134 -3.00 4.03 6.63
CA ASN A 134 -3.26 3.27 7.85
C ASN A 134 -2.01 2.49 8.27
N CYS A 135 -1.76 2.45 9.57
CA CYS A 135 -0.64 1.75 10.17
C CYS A 135 -1.17 0.52 10.91
N TRP A 136 -0.98 -0.65 10.32
CA TRP A 136 -1.46 -1.91 10.87
C TRP A 136 -0.55 -2.43 12.00
N SER A 137 -0.04 -3.58 11.96
CA SER A 137 0.71 -4.33 12.97
C SER A 137 1.36 -3.46 14.07
N TYR A 138 0.89 -3.63 15.30
CA TYR A 138 1.37 -2.92 16.51
C TYR A 138 1.10 -1.42 16.54
N GLN A 139 0.26 -0.91 15.66
CA GLN A 139 -0.06 0.52 15.54
C GLN A 139 -1.55 0.77 15.76
N LYS A 140 -1.92 2.03 16.04
CA LYS A 140 -3.30 2.47 16.24
C LYS A 140 -3.52 3.86 15.64
N ARG A 141 -3.03 4.08 14.43
CA ARG A 141 -3.07 5.40 13.82
C ARG A 141 -3.15 5.37 12.30
N ILE A 142 -3.57 6.51 11.78
CA ILE A 142 -3.48 6.87 10.37
C ILE A 142 -2.52 8.04 10.26
N LEU A 143 -1.54 7.97 9.39
CA LEU A 143 -0.63 9.08 9.07
C LEU A 143 -1.24 9.94 7.97
N LYS A 144 -1.04 11.26 8.06
CA LYS A 144 -1.35 12.22 7.00
C LYS A 144 -0.05 12.76 6.45
N ILE A 145 0.18 12.58 5.16
CA ILE A 145 1.40 12.96 4.46
C ILE A 145 1.09 14.07 3.48
N ASP A 146 1.88 15.14 3.49
CA ASP A 146 1.85 16.18 2.46
C ASP A 146 2.73 15.76 1.29
N THR A 147 2.15 15.54 0.12
CA THR A 147 2.85 15.06 -1.08
C THR A 147 3.74 16.10 -1.73
N THR A 148 3.66 17.37 -1.31
CA THR A 148 4.53 18.45 -1.80
C THR A 148 5.84 18.53 -1.04
N THR A 149 5.84 18.08 0.22
CA THR A 149 7.04 18.06 1.09
C THR A 149 7.55 16.66 1.36
N ASP A 150 6.75 15.63 1.07
CA ASP A 150 7.01 14.23 1.40
C ASP A 150 7.27 14.02 2.89
N GLN A 151 6.43 14.65 3.73
CA GLN A 151 6.53 14.57 5.18
C GLN A 151 5.20 14.21 5.83
N VAL A 152 5.27 13.46 6.93
CA VAL A 152 4.13 13.26 7.82
C VAL A 152 3.84 14.58 8.52
N VAL A 153 2.63 15.11 8.31
CA VAL A 153 2.20 16.41 8.85
C VAL A 153 1.16 16.27 9.95
N ASP A 154 0.54 15.10 10.10
CA ASP A 154 -0.46 14.83 11.13
C ASP A 154 -0.61 13.33 11.38
N GLN A 155 -1.19 12.97 12.53
CA GLN A 155 -1.49 11.60 12.93
C GLN A 155 -2.87 11.55 13.58
N LEU A 156 -3.70 10.63 13.09
CA LEU A 156 -5.05 10.42 13.61
C LEU A 156 -5.06 9.13 14.43
N GLU A 157 -5.37 9.21 15.71
CA GLU A 157 -5.51 8.04 16.56
C GLU A 157 -6.81 7.31 16.24
N VAL A 158 -6.72 5.98 16.09
CA VAL A 158 -7.83 5.07 15.84
C VAL A 158 -7.69 3.83 16.72
N GLY A 159 -8.56 2.85 16.60
CA GLY A 159 -8.38 1.56 17.30
C GLY A 159 -7.14 0.79 16.84
N ILE A 160 -6.81 -0.23 17.60
CA ILE A 160 -5.61 -1.04 17.37
C ILE A 160 -5.71 -1.77 16.01
N GLN A 161 -4.61 -1.73 15.28
CA GLN A 161 -4.41 -2.44 14.01
C GLN A 161 -5.49 -2.10 12.95
N PRO A 162 -5.53 -0.85 12.45
CA PRO A 162 -6.38 -0.50 11.34
C PRO A 162 -5.94 -1.27 10.07
N THR A 163 -6.86 -2.07 9.50
CA THR A 163 -6.55 -3.01 8.41
C THR A 163 -6.88 -2.49 7.03
N SER A 164 -7.78 -1.51 6.95
CA SER A 164 -8.18 -0.93 5.66
C SER A 164 -8.48 0.55 5.78
N LEU A 165 -8.43 1.24 4.65
CA LEU A 165 -8.71 2.67 4.57
C LEU A 165 -9.44 2.98 3.27
N VAL A 166 -10.59 3.62 3.37
CA VAL A 166 -11.36 4.08 2.20
C VAL A 166 -11.89 5.49 2.44
N MET A 167 -12.17 6.20 1.36
CA MET A 167 -12.80 7.52 1.40
C MET A 167 -14.17 7.45 0.75
N ASP A 168 -15.18 8.00 1.41
CA ASP A 168 -16.53 8.06 0.87
C ASP A 168 -16.73 9.28 -0.06
N LYS A 169 -17.90 9.35 -0.69
CA LYS A 169 -18.28 10.44 -1.60
C LYS A 169 -18.35 11.83 -0.94
N ASN A 170 -18.37 11.89 0.39
CA ASN A 170 -18.40 13.13 1.17
C ASN A 170 -17.01 13.47 1.72
N TYR A 171 -15.95 12.79 1.22
CA TYR A 171 -14.55 12.94 1.62
C TYR A 171 -14.28 12.60 3.09
N LYS A 172 -15.07 11.68 3.67
CA LYS A 172 -14.80 11.13 4.99
C LYS A 172 -13.96 9.86 4.85
N LEU A 173 -12.95 9.74 5.70
CA LEU A 173 -12.15 8.53 5.83
C LEU A 173 -12.86 7.52 6.71
N TRP A 174 -12.80 6.28 6.29
CA TRP A 174 -13.32 5.13 7.01
C TRP A 174 -12.20 4.12 7.18
N THR A 175 -12.07 3.59 8.36
CA THR A 175 -11.16 2.49 8.66
C THR A 175 -11.87 1.44 9.51
N ILE A 176 -11.44 0.21 9.38
CA ILE A 176 -11.79 -0.87 10.32
C ILE A 176 -10.53 -1.33 11.01
N THR A 177 -10.66 -1.78 12.24
CA THR A 177 -9.56 -2.27 13.06
C THR A 177 -9.81 -3.72 13.42
N ASP A 178 -8.78 -4.53 13.51
CA ASP A 178 -8.91 -5.91 13.98
C ASP A 178 -8.74 -6.06 15.51
N GLY A 179 -8.36 -4.96 16.19
CA GLY A 179 -8.24 -4.90 17.64
C GLY A 179 -7.00 -5.57 18.21
N GLY A 180 -6.14 -6.13 17.37
CA GLY A 180 -5.00 -6.91 17.81
C GLY A 180 -5.39 -8.29 18.34
N TYR A 181 -4.65 -8.83 19.30
CA TYR A 181 -4.96 -10.11 19.93
C TYR A 181 -4.72 -10.09 21.44
N GLU A 182 -5.51 -10.87 22.17
CA GLU A 182 -5.42 -10.99 23.62
C GLU A 182 -4.01 -11.48 24.03
N GLY A 183 -3.41 -10.79 25.00
CA GLY A 183 -2.03 -11.06 25.44
C GLY A 183 -0.94 -10.40 24.61
N SER A 184 -1.30 -9.61 23.60
CA SER A 184 -0.32 -8.78 22.86
C SER A 184 0.32 -7.74 23.78
N PRO A 185 1.65 -7.54 23.72
CA PRO A 185 2.31 -6.47 24.46
C PRO A 185 1.93 -5.07 23.98
N TYR A 186 1.29 -4.97 22.80
CA TYR A 186 0.85 -3.71 22.18
C TYR A 186 -0.62 -3.37 22.47
N GLY A 187 -1.29 -4.22 23.22
CA GLY A 187 -2.69 -4.07 23.62
C GLY A 187 -3.66 -4.93 22.80
N TYR A 188 -4.88 -4.96 23.29
CA TYR A 188 -6.02 -5.61 22.67
C TYR A 188 -7.26 -4.74 22.87
N GLU A 189 -8.03 -4.58 21.83
CA GLU A 189 -9.32 -3.90 21.83
C GLU A 189 -10.34 -4.75 21.07
N GLU A 190 -11.60 -4.78 21.50
CA GLU A 190 -12.66 -5.35 20.68
C GLU A 190 -12.70 -4.63 19.33
N PRO A 191 -12.75 -5.38 18.20
CA PRO A 191 -12.78 -4.79 16.88
C PRO A 191 -13.93 -3.81 16.71
N VAL A 192 -13.64 -2.59 16.28
CA VAL A 192 -14.63 -1.53 16.06
C VAL A 192 -14.50 -0.92 14.68
N SER A 193 -15.63 -0.50 14.17
CA SER A 193 -15.69 0.28 12.93
C SER A 193 -15.67 1.77 13.28
N TYR A 194 -14.65 2.49 12.84
CA TYR A 194 -14.57 3.94 13.04
C TYR A 194 -15.20 4.67 11.87
N THR A 195 -16.29 5.38 12.17
CA THR A 195 -16.91 6.33 11.27
C THR A 195 -16.58 7.75 11.76
N HIS A 196 -16.09 8.62 10.90
CA HIS A 196 -15.86 10.06 11.11
C HIS A 196 -14.43 10.50 11.44
N LEU A 197 -13.49 10.14 10.61
CA LEU A 197 -12.31 10.97 10.46
C LEU A 197 -12.61 11.99 9.35
N ARG A 198 -12.78 13.27 9.70
CA ARG A 198 -12.97 14.31 8.69
C ARG A 198 -11.63 14.57 7.99
N ALA A 199 -11.54 14.30 6.69
CA ALA A 199 -10.41 14.71 5.87
C ALA A 199 -10.27 16.25 5.77
N HIS A 200 -11.26 16.99 6.29
CA HIS A 200 -11.46 18.42 6.12
C HIS A 200 -11.38 19.24 7.43
N GLU A 201 -10.38 19.07 8.24
CA GLU A 201 -10.12 20.09 9.24
C GLU A 201 -8.73 20.69 9.04
N THR A 202 -8.55 21.38 7.91
CA THR A 202 -7.67 22.55 7.80
C THR A 202 -7.88 23.23 6.46
N GLU A 203 -8.35 24.47 6.56
CA GLU A 203 -8.21 25.55 5.59
C GLU A 203 -9.20 25.62 4.42
N LEU A 204 -10.34 26.23 4.71
CA LEU A 204 -10.85 27.33 3.90
C LEU A 204 -10.96 28.54 4.82
N HIS A 205 -9.89 29.28 4.96
CA HIS A 205 -9.94 30.71 5.22
C HIS A 205 -9.30 31.43 4.03
N LEU A 206 -10.19 31.98 3.21
CA LEU A 206 -9.88 33.05 2.28
C LEU A 206 -9.42 34.28 3.06
#